data_c2b62831585d2363749f7bb445c4d07f
#
_entry.id   c2b62831585d2363749f7bb445c4d07f
#
_cell.length_a   1.000
_cell.length_b   1.000
_cell.length_c   1.000
_cell.angle_alpha   90.00
_cell.angle_beta   90.00
_cell.angle_gamma   90.00
#
_symmetry.space_group_name_H-M   'P 1'
#
loop_
_entity.id
_entity.type
_entity.pdbx_description
1 polymer ?
#
loop_
_entity_poly.entity_id
_entity_poly.type
_entity_poly.pdbx_seq_one_letter_code
_entity_poly.pdbx_strand_id
1 'polypeptide(L)'
;MLTKVIEQAKIDHFTKWFERADKIVIVSHVSPDGDAIGSSLGLYHFLDSQEKTVNVIVPNAFPDFLRWMPGSKDILLYDRYKDFADKLIAEADVICCLDFNALKRIDDMADAVAASPARKIMIDHHLYPEDFCKIVMSYPKISSTSELIFRLICRMGYFSDISKEGAECIYTGMMTDTGGFTYNSNNREIYFIISELLSKGIDKDDIYRKVYNTYSESRLRLMGYVLSNMTVYPDCNSALITLTKAEQSKFNYIKGDSEGFVNIPLSIKNVCFSCFLREDTEKPMIKILSLIHISEP
;
A
#
# COMPACT_ATOMS: atom_id res chain seq x y z
N MET A 1 -17.57 -3.73 -18.92
CA MET A 1 -16.39 -3.08 -19.52
C MET A 1 -15.94 -2.00 -18.54
N LEU A 2 -14.65 -1.99 -18.13
CA LEU A 2 -14.11 -0.99 -17.23
C LEU A 2 -14.03 0.38 -17.90
N THR A 3 -14.29 1.45 -17.15
CA THR A 3 -14.08 2.82 -17.63
C THR A 3 -12.60 3.07 -17.91
N LYS A 4 -12.33 3.92 -18.89
CA LYS A 4 -10.98 4.29 -19.31
C LYS A 4 -10.44 5.39 -18.38
N VAL A 5 -10.11 5.05 -17.13
CA VAL A 5 -9.58 6.00 -16.13
C VAL A 5 -8.20 6.55 -16.55
N ILE A 6 -7.30 5.65 -16.98
CA ILE A 6 -5.94 6.04 -17.38
C ILE A 6 -5.99 6.50 -18.85
N GLU A 7 -5.42 7.65 -19.16
CA GLU A 7 -5.35 8.19 -20.53
C GLU A 7 -4.53 7.28 -21.45
N GLN A 8 -5.00 7.06 -22.68
CA GLN A 8 -4.34 6.16 -23.62
C GLN A 8 -2.88 6.55 -23.87
N ALA A 9 -2.59 7.85 -23.99
CA ALA A 9 -1.22 8.32 -24.22
C ALA A 9 -0.25 7.89 -23.09
N LYS A 10 -0.69 7.88 -21.84
CA LYS A 10 0.14 7.43 -20.70
C LYS A 10 0.39 5.92 -20.77
N ILE A 11 -0.63 5.15 -21.15
CA ILE A 11 -0.50 3.69 -21.35
C ILE A 11 0.49 3.42 -22.48
N ASP A 12 0.35 4.09 -23.63
CA ASP A 12 1.23 3.91 -24.78
C ASP A 12 2.68 4.28 -24.44
N HIS A 13 2.89 5.34 -23.63
CA HIS A 13 4.22 5.71 -23.15
C HIS A 13 4.80 4.66 -22.20
N PHE A 14 3.99 4.18 -21.24
CA PHE A 14 4.40 3.12 -20.32
C PHE A 14 4.79 1.86 -21.09
N THR A 15 3.92 1.40 -22.01
CA THR A 15 4.15 0.22 -22.84
C THR A 15 5.47 0.33 -23.62
N LYS A 16 5.73 1.48 -24.28
CA LYS A 16 7.00 1.70 -25.00
C LYS A 16 8.24 1.66 -24.10
N TRP A 17 8.12 2.14 -22.86
CA TRP A 17 9.25 2.10 -21.92
C TRP A 17 9.46 0.70 -21.38
N PHE A 18 8.39 0.03 -21.00
CA PHE A 18 8.37 -1.35 -20.55
C PHE A 18 8.96 -2.31 -21.60
N GLU A 19 8.57 -2.21 -22.87
CA GLU A 19 9.08 -3.06 -23.94
C GLU A 19 10.61 -2.92 -24.12
N ARG A 20 11.17 -1.75 -23.90
CA ARG A 20 12.60 -1.43 -24.08
C ARG A 20 13.45 -1.61 -22.84
N ALA A 21 12.85 -1.69 -21.67
CA ALA A 21 13.54 -1.82 -20.41
C ALA A 21 13.87 -3.29 -20.15
N ASP A 22 15.08 -3.54 -19.66
CA ASP A 22 15.49 -4.84 -19.12
C ASP A 22 15.49 -4.82 -17.59
N LYS A 23 15.99 -3.72 -16.98
CA LYS A 23 16.10 -3.54 -15.53
C LYS A 23 15.04 -2.58 -15.02
N ILE A 24 14.09 -3.08 -14.23
CA ILE A 24 13.02 -2.29 -13.66
C ILE A 24 13.10 -2.33 -12.13
N VAL A 25 13.05 -1.17 -11.51
CA VAL A 25 12.95 -1.04 -10.05
C VAL A 25 11.56 -0.53 -9.71
N ILE A 26 10.91 -1.20 -8.77
CA ILE A 26 9.64 -0.77 -8.18
C ILE A 26 9.93 -0.25 -6.79
N VAL A 27 9.48 0.96 -6.49
CA VAL A 27 9.66 1.60 -5.18
C VAL A 27 8.31 2.01 -4.60
N SER A 28 8.17 1.93 -3.27
CA SER A 28 6.99 2.38 -2.56
C SER A 28 7.33 3.13 -1.28
N HIS A 29 6.33 3.62 -0.54
CA HIS A 29 6.50 4.55 0.56
C HIS A 29 7.04 3.92 1.86
N VAL A 30 7.48 4.78 2.79
CA VAL A 30 7.93 4.42 4.15
C VAL A 30 6.79 3.81 4.96
N SER A 31 7.11 2.78 5.76
CA SER A 31 6.12 1.97 6.49
C SER A 31 5.04 1.43 5.54
N PRO A 32 5.44 0.61 4.54
CA PRO A 32 4.54 0.16 3.50
C PRO A 32 3.36 -0.62 4.08
N ASP A 33 2.18 -0.31 3.59
CA ASP A 33 0.94 -0.99 3.94
C ASP A 33 0.55 -2.07 2.92
N GLY A 34 -0.69 -2.54 2.98
CA GLY A 34 -1.13 -3.61 2.10
C GLY A 34 -1.28 -3.17 0.64
N ASP A 35 -1.62 -1.91 0.36
CA ASP A 35 -1.70 -1.41 -1.03
C ASP A 35 -0.31 -1.17 -1.62
N ALA A 36 0.61 -0.60 -0.83
CA ALA A 36 2.01 -0.44 -1.23
C ALA A 36 2.67 -1.77 -1.62
N ILE A 37 2.51 -2.80 -0.81
CA ILE A 37 3.06 -4.14 -1.08
C ILE A 37 2.26 -4.86 -2.17
N GLY A 38 0.93 -4.76 -2.14
CA GLY A 38 0.04 -5.41 -3.11
C GLY A 38 0.24 -4.90 -4.52
N SER A 39 0.29 -3.58 -4.71
CA SER A 39 0.55 -2.96 -6.02
C SER A 39 1.95 -3.27 -6.53
N SER A 40 2.96 -3.22 -5.63
CA SER A 40 4.35 -3.50 -5.98
C SER A 40 4.54 -4.96 -6.43
N LEU A 41 4.03 -5.92 -5.66
CA LEU A 41 4.13 -7.33 -6.01
C LEU A 41 3.21 -7.71 -7.19
N GLY A 42 2.04 -7.09 -7.30
CA GLY A 42 1.16 -7.28 -8.46
C GLY A 42 1.83 -6.88 -9.77
N LEU A 43 2.50 -5.71 -9.79
CA LEU A 43 3.29 -5.26 -10.92
C LEU A 43 4.54 -6.13 -11.13
N TYR A 44 5.23 -6.51 -10.04
CA TYR A 44 6.38 -7.41 -10.09
C TYR A 44 6.07 -8.71 -10.82
N HIS A 45 5.03 -9.44 -10.41
CA HIS A 45 4.65 -10.72 -11.04
C HIS A 45 4.29 -10.58 -12.52
N PHE A 46 3.65 -9.48 -12.89
CA PHE A 46 3.38 -9.20 -14.30
C PHE A 46 4.68 -8.96 -15.08
N LEU A 47 5.58 -8.11 -14.58
CA LEU A 47 6.83 -7.78 -15.26
C LEU A 47 7.77 -9.00 -15.35
N ASP A 48 7.84 -9.81 -14.29
CA ASP A 48 8.60 -11.05 -14.25
C ASP A 48 8.09 -12.07 -15.28
N SER A 49 6.78 -12.19 -15.45
CA SER A 49 6.17 -13.03 -16.51
C SER A 49 6.50 -12.57 -17.93
N GLN A 50 6.95 -11.32 -18.08
CA GLN A 50 7.44 -10.75 -19.35
C GLN A 50 8.97 -10.79 -19.45
N GLU A 51 9.63 -11.65 -18.66
CA GLU A 51 11.08 -11.88 -18.67
C GLU A 51 11.93 -10.64 -18.33
N LYS A 52 11.39 -9.69 -17.54
CA LYS A 52 12.12 -8.51 -17.08
C LYS A 52 12.90 -8.79 -15.80
N THR A 53 14.07 -8.15 -15.64
CA THR A 53 14.80 -8.13 -14.38
C THR A 53 14.16 -7.10 -13.47
N VAL A 54 13.41 -7.55 -12.45
CA VAL A 54 12.63 -6.66 -11.58
C VAL A 54 13.10 -6.76 -10.13
N ASN A 55 13.27 -5.61 -9.49
CA ASN A 55 13.55 -5.53 -8.06
C ASN A 55 12.50 -4.64 -7.39
N VAL A 56 11.92 -5.12 -6.29
CA VAL A 56 11.05 -4.33 -5.43
C VAL A 56 11.86 -3.83 -4.24
N ILE A 57 11.89 -2.52 -4.03
CA ILE A 57 12.65 -1.87 -2.96
C ILE A 57 11.69 -1.00 -2.16
N VAL A 58 11.65 -1.22 -0.84
CA VAL A 58 10.89 -0.38 0.08
C VAL A 58 11.79 0.23 1.14
N PRO A 59 11.47 1.42 1.68
CA PRO A 59 12.37 2.11 2.62
C PRO A 59 12.67 1.32 3.87
N ASN A 60 11.69 0.61 4.43
CA ASN A 60 11.82 -0.14 5.67
C ASN A 60 10.85 -1.33 5.74
N ALA A 61 10.92 -2.10 6.83
CA ALA A 61 10.09 -3.29 7.02
C ALA A 61 8.59 -2.97 6.99
N PHE A 62 7.84 -3.85 6.34
CA PHE A 62 6.38 -3.86 6.27
C PHE A 62 5.78 -4.86 7.29
N PRO A 63 4.47 -4.77 7.59
CA PRO A 63 3.81 -5.63 8.58
C PRO A 63 3.91 -7.13 8.29
N ASP A 64 4.03 -7.92 9.35
CA ASP A 64 4.20 -9.38 9.23
C ASP A 64 3.02 -10.08 8.57
N PHE A 65 1.80 -9.54 8.69
CA PHE A 65 0.60 -10.11 8.06
C PHE A 65 0.60 -9.98 6.52
N LEU A 66 1.59 -9.31 5.93
CA LEU A 66 1.81 -9.24 4.47
C LEU A 66 2.89 -10.22 3.98
N ARG A 67 3.65 -10.85 4.89
CA ARG A 67 4.79 -11.70 4.53
C ARG A 67 4.42 -13.01 3.83
N TRP A 68 3.15 -13.39 3.85
CA TRP A 68 2.65 -14.56 3.10
C TRP A 68 2.49 -14.29 1.62
N MET A 69 2.45 -13.01 1.20
CA MET A 69 2.24 -12.64 -0.20
C MET A 69 3.36 -13.19 -1.07
N PRO A 70 3.02 -13.78 -2.23
CA PRO A 70 4.02 -14.27 -3.18
C PRO A 70 5.03 -13.18 -3.58
N GLY A 71 6.32 -13.49 -3.51
CA GLY A 71 7.41 -12.53 -3.79
C GLY A 71 7.80 -11.61 -2.62
N SER A 72 7.05 -11.61 -1.51
CA SER A 72 7.33 -10.71 -0.38
C SER A 72 8.69 -10.93 0.29
N LYS A 73 9.26 -12.13 0.18
CA LYS A 73 10.58 -12.48 0.75
C LYS A 73 11.74 -11.85 -0.03
N ASP A 74 11.51 -11.50 -1.28
CA ASP A 74 12.51 -10.95 -2.19
C ASP A 74 12.48 -9.43 -2.23
N ILE A 75 11.57 -8.80 -1.47
CA ILE A 75 11.52 -7.35 -1.31
C ILE A 75 12.77 -6.88 -0.57
N LEU A 76 13.51 -5.97 -1.18
CA LEU A 76 14.70 -5.38 -0.61
C LEU A 76 14.34 -4.23 0.34
N LEU A 77 14.80 -4.32 1.58
CA LEU A 77 14.64 -3.25 2.58
C LEU A 77 15.82 -2.28 2.49
N TYR A 78 15.54 -1.05 2.08
CA TYR A 78 16.57 -0.02 1.85
C TYR A 78 17.38 0.30 3.12
N ASP A 79 16.73 0.39 4.27
CA ASP A 79 17.38 0.63 5.57
C ASP A 79 18.39 -0.45 5.97
N ARG A 80 18.34 -1.64 5.38
CA ARG A 80 19.24 -2.76 5.67
C ARG A 80 20.29 -2.98 4.59
N TYR A 81 19.99 -2.65 3.35
CA TYR A 81 20.82 -2.98 2.18
C TYR A 81 21.04 -1.76 1.28
N LYS A 82 21.27 -0.59 1.91
CA LYS A 82 21.36 0.71 1.23
C LYS A 82 22.27 0.70 0.01
N ASP A 83 23.55 0.32 0.16
CA ASP A 83 24.54 0.38 -0.92
C ASP A 83 24.17 -0.51 -2.11
N PHE A 84 23.56 -1.65 -1.84
CA PHE A 84 23.08 -2.56 -2.89
C PHE A 84 21.83 -1.99 -3.59
N ALA A 85 20.90 -1.43 -2.83
CA ALA A 85 19.72 -0.78 -3.35
C ALA A 85 20.06 0.45 -4.21
N ASP A 86 20.99 1.29 -3.75
CA ASP A 86 21.48 2.47 -4.49
C ASP A 86 22.06 2.06 -5.85
N LYS A 87 22.81 0.95 -5.91
CA LYS A 87 23.31 0.41 -7.18
C LYS A 87 22.20 -0.02 -8.10
N LEU A 88 21.19 -0.77 -7.62
CA LEU A 88 20.05 -1.20 -8.42
C LEU A 88 19.26 0.00 -8.96
N ILE A 89 19.03 1.02 -8.13
CA ILE A 89 18.33 2.26 -8.51
C ILE A 89 19.12 3.02 -9.58
N ALA A 90 20.44 3.09 -9.45
CA ALA A 90 21.32 3.79 -10.41
C ALA A 90 21.40 3.06 -11.76
N GLU A 91 21.33 1.72 -11.77
CA GLU A 91 21.42 0.88 -12.98
C GLU A 91 20.06 0.62 -13.65
N ALA A 92 18.95 1.06 -13.06
CA ALA A 92 17.62 0.84 -13.61
C ALA A 92 17.39 1.59 -14.92
N ASP A 93 16.67 0.98 -15.86
CA ASP A 93 16.13 1.62 -17.05
C ASP A 93 14.86 2.41 -16.73
N VAL A 94 14.03 1.83 -15.85
CA VAL A 94 12.76 2.41 -15.42
C VAL A 94 12.60 2.22 -13.90
N ILE A 95 12.13 3.26 -13.23
CA ILE A 95 11.68 3.23 -11.83
C ILE A 95 10.17 3.46 -11.80
N CYS A 96 9.44 2.49 -11.26
CA CYS A 96 8.00 2.59 -10.98
C CYS A 96 7.79 3.03 -9.53
N CYS A 97 7.30 4.23 -9.34
CA CYS A 97 6.97 4.84 -8.06
C CYS A 97 5.50 4.54 -7.74
N LEU A 98 5.25 3.61 -6.82
CA LEU A 98 3.91 3.11 -6.52
C LEU A 98 3.43 3.53 -5.15
N ASP A 99 2.19 4.01 -5.10
CA ASP A 99 1.47 4.34 -3.89
C ASP A 99 2.09 5.48 -3.07
N PHE A 100 2.72 6.41 -3.76
CA PHE A 100 3.16 7.67 -3.16
C PHE A 100 3.22 8.80 -4.18
N ASN A 101 2.96 10.01 -3.69
CA ASN A 101 2.79 11.23 -4.46
C ASN A 101 3.99 12.20 -4.37
N ALA A 102 4.94 11.96 -3.45
CA ALA A 102 6.03 12.89 -3.14
C ALA A 102 7.29 12.15 -2.68
N LEU A 103 8.48 12.62 -3.09
CA LEU A 103 9.76 11.99 -2.73
C LEU A 103 9.98 11.89 -1.22
N LYS A 104 9.48 12.83 -0.42
CA LYS A 104 9.57 12.79 1.04
C LYS A 104 8.91 11.55 1.68
N ARG A 105 8.05 10.83 0.93
CA ARG A 105 7.39 9.62 1.41
C ARG A 105 8.26 8.37 1.31
N ILE A 106 9.40 8.45 0.66
CA ILE A 106 10.36 7.33 0.56
C ILE A 106 11.63 7.54 1.40
N ASP A 107 11.59 8.52 2.33
CA ASP A 107 12.63 8.81 3.33
C ASP A 107 14.05 8.85 2.73
N ASP A 108 15.03 8.17 3.33
CA ASP A 108 16.45 8.17 2.88
C ASP A 108 16.67 7.66 1.44
N MET A 109 15.70 6.96 0.85
CA MET A 109 15.75 6.49 -0.54
C MET A 109 15.50 7.62 -1.55
N ALA A 110 14.98 8.78 -1.10
CA ALA A 110 14.57 9.89 -1.96
C ALA A 110 15.70 10.41 -2.84
N ASP A 111 16.89 10.60 -2.27
CA ASP A 111 18.05 11.13 -2.97
C ASP A 111 18.54 10.18 -4.08
N ALA A 112 18.58 8.88 -3.80
CA ALA A 112 18.97 7.86 -4.77
C ALA A 112 17.98 7.80 -5.95
N VAL A 113 16.67 7.81 -5.66
CA VAL A 113 15.63 7.82 -6.70
C VAL A 113 15.67 9.13 -7.49
N ALA A 114 15.83 10.29 -6.85
CA ALA A 114 15.90 11.58 -7.53
C ALA A 114 17.11 11.66 -8.47
N ALA A 115 18.29 11.22 -8.00
CA ALA A 115 19.54 11.28 -8.75
C ALA A 115 19.65 10.24 -9.88
N SER A 116 18.84 9.16 -9.85
CA SER A 116 18.87 8.10 -10.87
C SER A 116 18.56 8.64 -12.27
N PRO A 117 19.33 8.26 -13.31
CA PRO A 117 19.06 8.60 -14.71
C PRO A 117 17.87 7.84 -15.29
N ALA A 118 17.35 6.85 -14.57
CA ALA A 118 16.20 6.02 -14.99
C ALA A 118 14.96 6.88 -15.30
N ARG A 119 14.14 6.39 -16.21
CA ARG A 119 12.82 6.97 -16.49
C ARG A 119 11.88 6.66 -15.31
N LYS A 120 11.29 7.70 -14.72
CA LYS A 120 10.42 7.56 -13.56
C LYS A 120 8.96 7.64 -13.94
N ILE A 121 8.15 6.73 -13.38
CA ILE A 121 6.70 6.65 -13.57
C ILE A 121 6.06 6.62 -12.20
N MET A 122 5.10 7.49 -11.96
CA MET A 122 4.25 7.46 -10.78
C MET A 122 2.92 6.78 -11.11
N ILE A 123 2.52 5.82 -10.29
CA ILE A 123 1.17 5.22 -10.29
C ILE A 123 0.66 5.31 -8.86
N ASP A 124 -0.34 6.14 -8.63
CA ASP A 124 -0.74 6.55 -7.30
C ASP A 124 -2.20 7.02 -7.25
N HIS A 125 -2.83 6.94 -6.09
CA HIS A 125 -4.18 7.45 -5.87
C HIS A 125 -4.26 8.57 -4.81
N HIS A 126 -3.12 9.03 -4.31
CA HIS A 126 -3.07 10.14 -3.36
C HIS A 126 -3.24 11.51 -4.04
N LEU A 127 -3.72 12.49 -3.24
CA LEU A 127 -3.88 13.87 -3.67
C LEU A 127 -2.53 14.60 -3.77
N TYR A 128 -2.44 15.60 -4.65
CA TYR A 128 -1.30 16.53 -4.77
C TYR A 128 0.02 15.86 -5.16
N PRO A 129 0.10 15.19 -6.33
CA PRO A 129 1.34 14.59 -6.80
C PRO A 129 2.41 15.67 -7.10
N GLU A 130 3.66 15.40 -6.66
CA GLU A 130 4.83 16.20 -7.03
C GLU A 130 5.31 15.88 -8.46
N ASP A 131 5.99 16.84 -9.10
CA ASP A 131 6.49 16.73 -10.49
C ASP A 131 7.93 16.21 -10.50
N PHE A 132 8.14 14.94 -10.11
CA PHE A 132 9.45 14.27 -10.21
C PHE A 132 9.46 13.08 -11.18
N CYS A 133 8.30 12.70 -11.69
CA CYS A 133 8.12 11.59 -12.63
C CYS A 133 7.76 12.09 -14.03
N LYS A 134 8.33 11.47 -15.06
CA LYS A 134 8.02 11.81 -16.47
C LYS A 134 6.60 11.41 -16.87
N ILE A 135 6.09 10.32 -16.31
CA ILE A 135 4.69 9.89 -16.47
C ILE A 135 4.06 9.88 -15.09
N VAL A 136 2.94 10.57 -14.94
CA VAL A 136 2.17 10.64 -13.70
C VAL A 136 0.79 10.07 -13.95
N MET A 137 0.51 8.91 -13.36
CA MET A 137 -0.80 8.25 -13.32
C MET A 137 -1.37 8.38 -11.90
N SER A 138 -1.78 9.59 -11.51
CA SER A 138 -2.37 9.89 -10.22
C SER A 138 -3.88 10.07 -10.35
N TYR A 139 -4.66 9.23 -9.65
CA TYR A 139 -6.12 9.18 -9.77
C TYR A 139 -6.80 9.04 -8.40
N PRO A 140 -6.99 10.13 -7.64
CA PRO A 140 -7.48 10.11 -6.26
C PRO A 140 -8.90 9.56 -6.05
N LYS A 141 -9.66 9.38 -7.13
CA LYS A 141 -11.01 8.77 -7.08
C LYS A 141 -11.00 7.24 -7.18
N ILE A 142 -9.85 6.65 -7.43
CA ILE A 142 -9.67 5.20 -7.49
C ILE A 142 -9.39 4.67 -6.09
N SER A 143 -9.90 3.48 -5.81
CA SER A 143 -9.90 2.93 -4.44
C SER A 143 -8.50 2.60 -3.91
N SER A 144 -7.55 2.28 -4.80
CA SER A 144 -6.19 1.86 -4.43
C SER A 144 -5.25 1.91 -5.62
N THR A 145 -3.95 1.97 -5.35
CA THR A 145 -2.91 1.83 -6.39
C THR A 145 -2.93 0.42 -7.00
N SER A 146 -3.28 -0.60 -6.24
CA SER A 146 -3.47 -1.98 -6.75
C SER A 146 -4.58 -2.06 -7.80
N GLU A 147 -5.68 -1.32 -7.63
CA GLU A 147 -6.71 -1.19 -8.67
C GLU A 147 -6.14 -0.55 -9.94
N LEU A 148 -5.29 0.46 -9.82
CA LEU A 148 -4.63 1.10 -10.97
C LEU A 148 -3.70 0.14 -11.70
N ILE A 149 -2.94 -0.70 -10.98
CA ILE A 149 -2.08 -1.75 -11.58
C ILE A 149 -2.92 -2.74 -12.39
N PHE A 150 -4.02 -3.25 -11.82
CA PHE A 150 -4.94 -4.13 -12.57
C PHE A 150 -5.43 -3.46 -13.86
N ARG A 151 -5.91 -2.21 -13.75
CA ARG A 151 -6.41 -1.45 -14.89
C ARG A 151 -5.34 -1.21 -15.96
N LEU A 152 -4.12 -0.89 -15.55
CA LEU A 152 -2.99 -0.68 -16.45
C LEU A 152 -2.68 -1.95 -17.25
N ILE A 153 -2.49 -3.08 -16.58
CA ILE A 153 -2.19 -4.37 -17.22
C ILE A 153 -3.29 -4.76 -18.21
N CYS A 154 -4.57 -4.65 -17.80
CA CYS A 154 -5.70 -4.92 -18.69
C CYS A 154 -5.74 -3.99 -19.91
N ARG A 155 -5.45 -2.69 -19.73
CA ARG A 155 -5.45 -1.70 -20.79
C ARG A 155 -4.30 -1.86 -21.77
N MET A 156 -3.18 -2.44 -21.34
CA MET A 156 -2.07 -2.86 -22.20
C MET A 156 -2.40 -4.13 -23.00
N GLY A 157 -3.50 -4.83 -22.67
CA GLY A 157 -3.92 -6.07 -23.35
C GLY A 157 -3.41 -7.37 -22.70
N TYR A 158 -2.79 -7.29 -21.51
CA TYR A 158 -2.12 -8.41 -20.85
C TYR A 158 -2.94 -9.03 -19.70
N PHE A 159 -4.26 -8.98 -19.73
CA PHE A 159 -5.09 -9.61 -18.69
C PHE A 159 -4.80 -11.11 -18.54
N SER A 160 -4.57 -11.83 -19.64
CA SER A 160 -4.22 -13.26 -19.61
C SER A 160 -2.96 -13.55 -18.81
N ASP A 161 -2.01 -12.63 -18.80
CA ASP A 161 -0.69 -12.80 -18.22
C ASP A 161 -0.62 -12.45 -16.73
N ILE A 162 -1.74 -12.00 -16.15
CA ILE A 162 -1.88 -11.90 -14.70
C ILE A 162 -1.92 -13.31 -14.14
N SER A 163 -0.86 -13.70 -13.43
CA SER A 163 -0.78 -14.98 -12.72
C SER A 163 -1.70 -15.01 -11.50
N LYS A 164 -1.90 -16.18 -10.91
CA LYS A 164 -2.63 -16.32 -9.64
C LYS A 164 -1.93 -15.53 -8.53
N GLU A 165 -0.60 -15.61 -8.45
CA GLU A 165 0.24 -14.90 -7.48
C GLU A 165 0.08 -13.38 -7.62
N GLY A 166 0.16 -12.85 -8.82
CA GLY A 166 -0.08 -11.43 -9.11
C GLY A 166 -1.50 -10.99 -8.74
N ALA A 167 -2.49 -11.84 -9.04
CA ALA A 167 -3.88 -11.59 -8.68
C ALA A 167 -4.12 -11.58 -7.15
N GLU A 168 -3.47 -12.48 -6.40
CA GLU A 168 -3.50 -12.50 -4.93
C GLU A 168 -2.93 -11.19 -4.35
N CYS A 169 -1.82 -10.70 -4.92
CA CYS A 169 -1.20 -9.43 -4.50
C CYS A 169 -2.11 -8.22 -4.80
N ILE A 170 -2.62 -8.12 -6.02
CA ILE A 170 -3.52 -7.03 -6.42
C ILE A 170 -4.78 -7.03 -5.56
N TYR A 171 -5.41 -8.21 -5.37
CA TYR A 171 -6.61 -8.34 -4.53
C TYR A 171 -6.32 -7.90 -3.09
N THR A 172 -5.18 -8.30 -2.53
CA THR A 172 -4.79 -7.93 -1.16
C THR A 172 -4.66 -6.42 -0.99
N GLY A 173 -3.99 -5.73 -1.92
CA GLY A 173 -3.88 -4.28 -1.88
C GLY A 173 -5.24 -3.59 -1.97
N MET A 174 -6.09 -3.97 -2.91
CA MET A 174 -7.46 -3.45 -3.02
C MET A 174 -8.27 -3.68 -1.74
N MET A 175 -8.16 -4.88 -1.15
CA MET A 175 -8.89 -5.27 0.06
C MET A 175 -8.44 -4.47 1.28
N THR A 176 -7.14 -4.31 1.47
CA THR A 176 -6.61 -3.60 2.65
C THR A 176 -6.94 -2.11 2.61
N ASP A 177 -6.80 -1.46 1.46
CA ASP A 177 -7.03 -0.02 1.30
C ASP A 177 -8.52 0.38 1.36
N THR A 178 -9.40 -0.60 1.17
CA THR A 178 -10.87 -0.42 1.31
C THR A 178 -11.43 -1.01 2.61
N GLY A 179 -10.57 -1.40 3.56
CA GLY A 179 -10.99 -2.01 4.82
C GLY A 179 -11.86 -3.25 4.62
N GLY A 180 -11.46 -4.15 3.75
CA GLY A 180 -12.25 -5.33 3.40
C GLY A 180 -13.47 -4.99 2.54
N PHE A 181 -13.38 -3.95 1.71
CA PHE A 181 -14.47 -3.43 0.86
C PHE A 181 -15.65 -2.85 1.65
N THR A 182 -15.37 -2.24 2.81
CA THR A 182 -16.37 -1.60 3.66
C THR A 182 -16.46 -0.08 3.47
N TYR A 183 -15.42 0.55 2.93
CA TYR A 183 -15.40 1.97 2.57
C TYR A 183 -14.67 2.19 1.24
N ASN A 184 -14.86 3.34 0.62
CA ASN A 184 -14.29 3.73 -0.69
C ASN A 184 -14.47 2.65 -1.80
N SER A 185 -15.54 1.84 -1.69
CA SER A 185 -15.76 0.67 -2.54
C SER A 185 -17.17 0.61 -3.16
N ASN A 186 -17.92 1.71 -3.17
CA ASN A 186 -19.27 1.76 -3.76
C ASN A 186 -19.27 1.74 -5.30
N ASN A 187 -18.11 1.79 -5.95
CA ASN A 187 -18.04 1.69 -7.41
C ASN A 187 -18.20 0.23 -7.84
N ARG A 188 -19.22 -0.05 -8.70
CA ARG A 188 -19.47 -1.40 -9.25
C ARG A 188 -18.25 -2.01 -9.96
N GLU A 189 -17.35 -1.20 -10.48
CA GLU A 189 -16.16 -1.67 -11.19
C GLU A 189 -15.16 -2.38 -10.28
N ILE A 190 -15.12 -2.03 -9.00
CA ILE A 190 -14.32 -2.75 -7.99
C ILE A 190 -14.76 -4.21 -7.92
N TYR A 191 -16.08 -4.46 -7.86
CA TYR A 191 -16.61 -5.82 -7.81
C TYR A 191 -16.46 -6.57 -9.13
N PHE A 192 -16.45 -5.86 -10.25
CA PHE A 192 -16.09 -6.46 -11.55
C PHE A 192 -14.62 -6.88 -11.53
N ILE A 193 -13.70 -6.03 -11.07
CA ILE A 193 -12.26 -6.38 -10.94
C ILE A 193 -12.08 -7.57 -10.01
N ILE A 194 -12.76 -7.59 -8.86
CA ILE A 194 -12.74 -8.73 -7.93
C ILE A 194 -13.18 -10.02 -8.64
N SER A 195 -14.26 -9.97 -9.43
CA SER A 195 -14.71 -11.13 -10.20
C SER A 195 -13.66 -11.62 -11.19
N GLU A 196 -12.98 -10.71 -11.88
CA GLU A 196 -11.88 -11.05 -12.80
C GLU A 196 -10.66 -11.63 -12.06
N LEU A 197 -10.31 -11.10 -10.88
CA LEU A 197 -9.24 -11.65 -10.05
C LEU A 197 -9.60 -13.05 -9.53
N LEU A 198 -10.85 -13.29 -9.14
CA LEU A 198 -11.35 -14.61 -8.75
C LEU A 198 -11.24 -15.62 -9.90
N SER A 199 -11.41 -15.18 -11.15
CA SER A 199 -11.24 -16.04 -12.33
C SER A 199 -9.80 -16.55 -12.50
N LYS A 200 -8.81 -15.88 -11.86
CA LYS A 200 -7.42 -16.31 -11.80
C LYS A 200 -7.16 -17.41 -10.75
N GLY A 201 -8.20 -17.84 -10.03
CA GLY A 201 -8.12 -18.95 -9.07
C GLY A 201 -7.62 -18.55 -7.68
N ILE A 202 -7.71 -17.27 -7.29
CA ILE A 202 -7.41 -16.83 -5.95
C ILE A 202 -8.47 -17.32 -4.96
N ASP A 203 -8.07 -17.57 -3.71
CA ASP A 203 -8.99 -17.83 -2.58
C ASP A 203 -9.09 -16.57 -1.72
N LYS A 204 -10.12 -15.75 -1.98
CA LYS A 204 -10.34 -14.50 -1.26
C LYS A 204 -10.58 -14.68 0.25
N ASP A 205 -11.16 -15.82 0.64
CA ASP A 205 -11.45 -16.10 2.05
C ASP A 205 -10.18 -16.48 2.80
N ASP A 206 -9.27 -17.20 2.15
CA ASP A 206 -7.94 -17.48 2.67
C ASP A 206 -7.09 -16.19 2.77
N ILE A 207 -7.14 -15.34 1.75
CA ILE A 207 -6.47 -14.02 1.75
C ILE A 207 -7.01 -13.17 2.91
N TYR A 208 -8.33 -13.06 3.07
CA TYR A 208 -8.94 -12.31 4.16
C TYR A 208 -8.47 -12.83 5.52
N ARG A 209 -8.46 -14.14 5.71
CA ARG A 209 -8.01 -14.80 6.94
C ARG A 209 -6.55 -14.48 7.23
N LYS A 210 -5.66 -14.54 6.23
CA LYS A 210 -4.23 -14.23 6.37
C LYS A 210 -3.97 -12.77 6.75
N VAL A 211 -4.80 -11.85 6.29
CA VAL A 211 -4.64 -10.41 6.57
C VAL A 211 -5.29 -10.01 7.90
N TYR A 212 -6.52 -10.45 8.15
CA TYR A 212 -7.33 -9.93 9.26
C TYR A 212 -7.51 -10.89 10.43
N ASN A 213 -7.22 -12.19 10.25
CA ASN A 213 -7.48 -13.21 11.26
C ASN A 213 -6.21 -13.96 11.71
N THR A 214 -5.03 -13.37 11.55
CA THR A 214 -3.73 -13.92 12.00
C THR A 214 -3.07 -13.09 13.08
N TYR A 215 -3.88 -12.33 13.82
CA TYR A 215 -3.37 -11.49 14.90
C TYR A 215 -2.80 -12.31 16.05
N SER A 216 -1.68 -11.84 16.59
CA SER A 216 -1.13 -12.41 17.82
C SER A 216 -2.06 -12.19 19.01
N GLU A 217 -1.98 -13.06 20.02
CA GLU A 217 -2.69 -12.85 21.29
C GLU A 217 -2.30 -11.50 21.91
N SER A 218 -1.01 -11.14 21.85
CA SER A 218 -0.50 -9.84 22.34
C SER A 218 -1.19 -8.65 21.67
N ARG A 219 -1.34 -8.69 20.35
CA ARG A 219 -2.06 -7.66 19.60
C ARG A 219 -3.51 -7.53 20.02
N LEU A 220 -4.23 -8.66 20.18
CA LEU A 220 -5.63 -8.63 20.59
C LEU A 220 -5.79 -8.12 22.03
N ARG A 221 -4.87 -8.49 22.94
CA ARG A 221 -4.85 -7.96 24.31
C ARG A 221 -4.54 -6.47 24.33
N LEU A 222 -3.57 -6.02 23.52
CA LEU A 222 -3.25 -4.59 23.36
C LEU A 222 -4.47 -3.82 22.82
N MET A 223 -5.14 -4.35 21.81
CA MET A 223 -6.36 -3.74 21.25
C MET A 223 -7.44 -3.61 22.31
N GLY A 224 -7.72 -4.66 23.07
CA GLY A 224 -8.68 -4.62 24.20
C GLY A 224 -8.29 -3.56 25.24
N TYR A 225 -7.01 -3.45 25.55
CA TYR A 225 -6.48 -2.44 26.50
C TYR A 225 -6.70 -1.01 25.98
N VAL A 226 -6.29 -0.69 24.76
CA VAL A 226 -6.43 0.68 24.22
C VAL A 226 -7.88 1.08 24.03
N LEU A 227 -8.76 0.14 23.66
CA LEU A 227 -10.20 0.41 23.55
C LEU A 227 -10.86 0.64 24.91
N SER A 228 -10.44 -0.07 25.95
CA SER A 228 -10.94 0.11 27.31
C SER A 228 -10.49 1.46 27.92
N ASN A 229 -9.37 2.02 27.45
CA ASN A 229 -8.79 3.26 27.94
C ASN A 229 -8.98 4.46 26.97
N MET A 230 -9.68 4.26 25.84
CA MET A 230 -9.96 5.37 24.93
C MET A 230 -10.88 6.42 25.60
N THR A 231 -10.67 7.67 25.23
CA THR A 231 -11.54 8.76 25.67
C THR A 231 -12.47 9.16 24.53
N VAL A 232 -13.78 9.16 24.80
CA VAL A 232 -14.79 9.66 23.86
C VAL A 232 -15.21 11.06 24.29
N TYR A 233 -15.25 12.00 23.35
CA TYR A 233 -15.67 13.38 23.52
C TYR A 233 -16.99 13.63 22.78
N PRO A 234 -18.14 13.43 23.42
CA PRO A 234 -19.46 13.54 22.78
C PRO A 234 -19.71 14.94 22.18
N ASP A 235 -19.26 16.00 22.88
CA ASP A 235 -19.46 17.38 22.46
C ASP A 235 -18.72 17.72 21.14
N CYS A 236 -17.69 16.96 20.81
CA CYS A 236 -16.89 17.13 19.59
C CYS A 236 -17.07 15.95 18.62
N ASN A 237 -17.97 15.01 18.88
CA ASN A 237 -18.16 13.79 18.09
C ASN A 237 -16.83 13.07 17.79
N SER A 238 -15.94 12.97 18.76
CA SER A 238 -14.58 12.50 18.56
C SER A 238 -14.14 11.49 19.62
N ALA A 239 -13.10 10.72 19.29
CA ALA A 239 -12.46 9.79 20.20
C ALA A 239 -10.93 9.91 20.12
N LEU A 240 -10.27 9.70 21.26
CA LEU A 240 -8.83 9.72 21.41
C LEU A 240 -8.34 8.38 21.97
N ILE A 241 -7.37 7.81 21.31
CA ILE A 241 -6.59 6.67 21.80
C ILE A 241 -5.16 7.15 22.06
N THR A 242 -4.59 6.72 23.18
CA THR A 242 -3.18 6.95 23.51
C THR A 242 -2.48 5.64 23.76
N LEU A 243 -1.19 5.54 23.41
CA LEU A 243 -0.38 4.36 23.64
C LEU A 243 1.08 4.76 23.92
N THR A 244 1.48 4.63 25.18
CA THR A 244 2.84 4.94 25.64
C THR A 244 3.82 3.80 25.38
N LYS A 245 5.14 4.08 25.44
CA LYS A 245 6.19 3.04 25.37
C LYS A 245 6.06 1.97 26.45
N ALA A 246 5.70 2.39 27.66
CA ALA A 246 5.51 1.46 28.79
C ALA A 246 4.37 0.47 28.52
N GLU A 247 3.26 0.95 27.98
CA GLU A 247 2.12 0.11 27.61
C GLU A 247 2.47 -0.80 26.42
N GLN A 248 3.17 -0.29 25.42
CA GLN A 248 3.67 -1.10 24.30
C GLN A 248 4.53 -2.28 24.81
N SER A 249 5.48 -2.00 25.72
CA SER A 249 6.34 -3.03 26.32
C SER A 249 5.54 -4.05 27.13
N LYS A 250 4.53 -3.63 27.87
CA LYS A 250 3.66 -4.51 28.67
C LYS A 250 2.94 -5.58 27.83
N PHE A 251 2.61 -5.25 26.57
CA PHE A 251 1.91 -6.14 25.67
C PHE A 251 2.81 -6.76 24.60
N ASN A 252 4.15 -6.70 24.75
CA ASN A 252 5.10 -7.23 23.77
C ASN A 252 4.82 -6.71 22.34
N TYR A 253 4.55 -5.39 22.23
CA TYR A 253 4.22 -4.74 20.97
C TYR A 253 5.30 -4.95 19.92
N ILE A 254 4.89 -5.36 18.74
CA ILE A 254 5.71 -5.36 17.52
C ILE A 254 5.17 -4.31 16.53
N LYS A 255 6.07 -3.76 15.72
CA LYS A 255 5.72 -2.76 14.70
C LYS A 255 4.64 -3.33 13.76
N GLY A 256 3.51 -2.63 13.65
CA GLY A 256 2.32 -3.09 12.92
C GLY A 256 1.15 -3.50 13.82
N ASP A 257 1.37 -3.85 15.10
CA ASP A 257 0.30 -4.29 16.00
C ASP A 257 -0.80 -3.24 16.25
N SER A 258 -0.50 -1.96 16.07
CA SER A 258 -1.49 -0.89 16.24
C SER A 258 -2.16 -0.45 14.95
N GLU A 259 -1.89 -1.13 13.84
CA GLU A 259 -2.53 -0.81 12.57
C GLU A 259 -4.04 -1.05 12.64
N GLY A 260 -4.80 -0.08 12.13
CA GLY A 260 -6.26 -0.10 12.15
C GLY A 260 -6.91 0.32 13.49
N PHE A 261 -6.15 0.49 14.58
CA PHE A 261 -6.74 0.89 15.88
C PHE A 261 -7.48 2.23 15.80
N VAL A 262 -6.96 3.17 15.04
CA VAL A 262 -7.60 4.48 14.83
C VAL A 262 -8.97 4.39 14.14
N ASN A 263 -9.25 3.32 13.41
CA ASN A 263 -10.53 3.13 12.71
C ASN A 263 -11.64 2.69 13.65
N ILE A 264 -11.30 1.96 14.72
CA ILE A 264 -12.28 1.28 15.58
C ILE A 264 -13.24 2.26 16.24
N PRO A 265 -12.80 3.42 16.82
CA PRO A 265 -13.71 4.37 17.43
C PRO A 265 -14.74 4.98 16.47
N LEU A 266 -14.46 5.01 15.15
CA LEU A 266 -15.40 5.50 14.15
C LEU A 266 -16.65 4.59 14.01
N SER A 267 -16.62 3.39 14.58
CA SER A 267 -17.79 2.52 14.69
C SER A 267 -18.76 2.92 15.81
N ILE A 268 -18.36 3.81 16.71
CA ILE A 268 -19.23 4.33 17.77
C ILE A 268 -20.21 5.32 17.15
N LYS A 269 -21.50 5.16 17.47
CA LYS A 269 -22.56 6.07 16.99
C LYS A 269 -22.19 7.52 17.31
N ASN A 270 -22.27 8.40 16.34
CA ASN A 270 -21.98 9.83 16.40
C ASN A 270 -20.48 10.20 16.52
N VAL A 271 -19.55 9.27 16.55
CA VAL A 271 -18.11 9.60 16.45
C VAL A 271 -17.75 9.71 14.97
N CYS A 272 -17.32 10.91 14.56
CA CYS A 272 -16.89 11.18 13.18
C CYS A 272 -15.40 11.47 13.06
N PHE A 273 -14.70 11.70 14.18
CA PHE A 273 -13.25 11.94 14.21
C PHE A 273 -12.58 11.00 15.22
N SER A 274 -11.52 10.34 14.81
CA SER A 274 -10.70 9.50 15.67
C SER A 274 -9.24 9.93 15.59
N CYS A 275 -8.59 10.05 16.73
CA CYS A 275 -7.18 10.38 16.85
C CYS A 275 -6.45 9.30 17.66
N PHE A 276 -5.30 8.87 17.17
CA PHE A 276 -4.42 7.92 17.84
C PHE A 276 -3.04 8.54 18.05
N LEU A 277 -2.65 8.71 19.30
CA LEU A 277 -1.34 9.19 19.71
C LEU A 277 -0.51 8.03 20.22
N ARG A 278 0.62 7.77 19.59
CA ARG A 278 1.52 6.68 19.98
C ARG A 278 2.95 7.19 20.14
N GLU A 279 3.58 6.88 21.28
CA GLU A 279 5.01 7.06 21.44
C GLU A 279 5.76 6.13 20.48
N ASP A 280 6.76 6.67 19.78
CA ASP A 280 7.62 5.85 18.92
C ASP A 280 8.59 5.01 19.76
N THR A 281 8.81 3.74 19.37
CA THR A 281 9.69 2.84 20.11
C THR A 281 11.18 3.15 19.93
N GLU A 282 11.56 3.72 18.80
CA GLU A 282 12.94 3.96 18.40
C GLU A 282 13.38 5.42 18.61
N LYS A 283 12.51 6.37 18.28
CA LYS A 283 12.80 7.81 18.31
C LYS A 283 12.06 8.49 19.46
N PRO A 284 12.58 9.58 20.04
CA PRO A 284 11.87 10.38 21.07
C PRO A 284 10.81 11.28 20.43
N MET A 285 9.76 10.68 19.86
CA MET A 285 8.67 11.38 19.19
C MET A 285 7.33 10.68 19.43
N ILE A 286 6.26 11.44 19.25
CA ILE A 286 4.89 10.93 19.24
C ILE A 286 4.39 10.91 17.81
N LYS A 287 3.94 9.76 17.37
CA LYS A 287 3.23 9.59 16.09
C LYS A 287 1.77 9.92 16.30
N ILE A 288 1.25 10.76 15.42
CA ILE A 288 -0.16 11.16 15.42
C ILE A 288 -0.79 10.61 14.15
N LEU A 289 -1.83 9.82 14.31
CA LEU A 289 -2.67 9.36 13.23
C LEU A 289 -4.10 9.78 13.50
N SER A 290 -4.74 10.44 12.55
CA SER A 290 -6.13 10.88 12.69
C SER A 290 -6.94 10.54 11.45
N LEU A 291 -8.18 10.15 11.67
CA LEU A 291 -9.15 9.86 10.62
C LEU A 291 -10.44 10.60 10.87
N ILE A 292 -11.06 11.07 9.79
CA ILE A 292 -12.37 11.70 9.79
C ILE A 292 -13.30 10.83 8.95
N HIS A 293 -14.43 10.47 9.54
CA HIS A 293 -15.53 9.89 8.78
C HIS A 293 -16.41 11.04 8.28
N ILE A 294 -16.19 11.46 7.04
CA ILE A 294 -17.06 12.46 6.39
C ILE A 294 -18.30 11.70 5.93
N SER A 295 -19.34 11.68 6.76
CA SER A 295 -20.68 11.44 6.25
C SER A 295 -21.07 12.73 5.52
N GLU A 296 -21.18 12.69 4.21
CA GLU A 296 -21.89 13.77 3.49
C GLU A 296 -23.30 13.91 4.09
N PRO A 297 -23.75 15.15 4.32
CA PRO A 297 -25.07 15.42 4.87
C PRO A 297 -26.21 14.95 3.97
#